data_8f448f33911666dd8f87ab17cb72cc62
#
_entry.id   8f448f33911666dd8f87ab17cb72cc62
#
_cell.length_a   1.000
_cell.length_b   1.000
_cell.length_c   1.000
_cell.angle_alpha   90.00
_cell.angle_beta   90.00
_cell.angle_gamma   90.00
#
_symmetry.space_group_name_H-M   'P 1'
#
loop_
_entity.id
_entity.type
_entity.pdbx_description
1 polymer ?
#
loop_
_entity_poly.entity_id
_entity_poly.type
_entity_poly.pdbx_seq_one_letter_code
_entity_poly.pdbx_strand_id
1 'polypeptide(L)'
;MSKFNFSELMQNISVNNQVFKPNLTSELSFETAISEIQNNFEVLDLGCGTGIIGVAIMKNFSQLKMYCSDLDDKSIEIAKKNFLQCNLKADIRGGNLFDSWTGKKFDYIVNDVSGISSIIATNSPWYGNSVPCDSGEDGSNLTLLIVKEAPKYLNKNGALQIPLISLSNTKKIIKIAEETFSEIKIIKSKDWFLPKEMENLKKTMYELKSKNYINFEEKFGKIICKTSIVVCKKPIITND
;
A
#
# COMPACT_ATOMS: atom_id res chain seq x y z
N MET A 1 14.20 -16.36 1.71
CA MET A 1 13.93 -15.91 3.09
C MET A 1 14.53 -14.53 3.22
N SER A 2 13.78 -13.55 3.75
CA SER A 2 14.32 -12.22 3.99
C SER A 2 15.49 -12.31 4.98
N LYS A 3 16.58 -11.60 4.68
CA LYS A 3 17.73 -11.46 5.61
C LYS A 3 17.40 -10.60 6.82
N PHE A 4 16.19 -10.04 6.88
CA PHE A 4 15.82 -8.99 7.81
C PHE A 4 14.40 -9.19 8.35
N ASN A 5 14.21 -8.92 9.65
CA ASN A 5 12.91 -9.02 10.32
C ASN A 5 12.21 -7.64 10.25
N PHE A 6 11.05 -7.56 9.60
CA PHE A 6 10.28 -6.32 9.47
C PHE A 6 9.85 -5.76 10.83
N SER A 7 9.44 -6.62 11.76
CA SER A 7 9.05 -6.22 13.11
C SER A 7 10.20 -5.61 13.91
N GLU A 8 11.44 -6.08 13.70
CA GLU A 8 12.64 -5.51 14.32
C GLU A 8 12.96 -4.13 13.73
N LEU A 9 12.78 -3.95 12.43
CA LEU A 9 12.93 -2.64 11.80
C LEU A 9 11.93 -1.64 12.35
N MET A 10 10.68 -2.04 12.55
CA MET A 10 9.63 -1.22 13.13
C MET A 10 9.99 -0.60 14.47
N GLN A 11 10.79 -1.32 15.29
CA GLN A 11 11.25 -0.83 16.60
C GLN A 11 12.39 0.20 16.50
N ASN A 12 13.11 0.20 15.38
CA ASN A 12 14.33 0.98 15.20
C ASN A 12 14.19 2.20 14.30
N ILE A 13 13.02 2.40 13.67
CA ILE A 13 12.75 3.57 12.82
C ILE A 13 11.98 4.66 13.57
N SER A 14 12.13 5.89 13.11
CA SER A 14 11.34 7.02 13.60
C SER A 14 9.90 6.89 13.14
N VAL A 15 8.98 6.84 14.09
CA VAL A 15 7.52 6.93 13.87
C VAL A 15 6.97 7.94 14.86
N ASN A 16 6.10 8.83 14.42
CA ASN A 16 5.37 9.73 15.33
C ASN A 16 3.85 9.59 15.13
N ASN A 17 3.07 10.26 15.97
CA ASN A 17 1.61 10.19 15.90
C ASN A 17 1.00 11.02 14.77
N GLN A 18 1.81 11.69 13.95
CA GLN A 18 1.38 12.55 12.86
C GLN A 18 1.44 11.87 11.49
N VAL A 19 2.01 10.68 11.42
CA VAL A 19 2.10 9.88 10.20
C VAL A 19 1.45 8.52 10.40
N PHE A 20 1.08 7.88 9.29
CA PHE A 20 0.53 6.53 9.34
C PHE A 20 1.54 5.55 9.98
N LYS A 21 1.05 4.77 10.92
CA LYS A 21 1.87 3.73 11.57
C LYS A 21 1.82 2.46 10.73
N PRO A 22 2.97 1.96 10.27
CA PRO A 22 3.03 0.70 9.54
C PRO A 22 2.32 -0.42 10.30
N ASN A 23 1.61 -1.25 9.57
CA ASN A 23 0.77 -2.30 10.15
C ASN A 23 0.92 -3.63 9.37
N LEU A 24 -0.02 -4.54 9.56
CA LEU A 24 -0.07 -5.83 8.85
C LEU A 24 -0.01 -5.68 7.32
N THR A 25 -0.67 -4.66 6.74
CA THR A 25 -0.64 -4.43 5.29
C THR A 25 0.78 -4.10 4.83
N SER A 26 1.47 -3.21 5.55
CA SER A 26 2.86 -2.84 5.26
C SER A 26 3.82 -4.04 5.37
N GLU A 27 3.63 -4.91 6.36
CA GLU A 27 4.40 -6.15 6.51
C GLU A 27 4.18 -7.10 5.33
N LEU A 28 2.93 -7.37 4.96
CA LEU A 28 2.59 -8.23 3.83
C LEU A 28 3.07 -7.63 2.50
N SER A 29 3.01 -6.30 2.35
CA SER A 29 3.52 -5.57 1.20
C SER A 29 5.03 -5.74 1.06
N PHE A 30 5.79 -5.57 2.14
CA PHE A 30 7.21 -5.82 2.16
C PHE A 30 7.54 -7.28 1.81
N GLU A 31 6.90 -8.25 2.47
CA GLU A 31 7.15 -9.67 2.23
C GLU A 31 6.82 -10.11 0.78
N THR A 32 5.81 -9.48 0.15
CA THR A 32 5.50 -9.72 -1.26
C THR A 32 6.58 -9.10 -2.13
N ALA A 33 6.95 -7.83 -1.88
CA ALA A 33 7.93 -7.12 -2.68
C ALA A 33 9.27 -7.86 -2.73
N ILE A 34 9.77 -8.39 -1.61
CA ILE A 34 11.05 -9.14 -1.60
C ILE A 34 10.99 -10.47 -2.35
N SER A 35 9.80 -11.04 -2.60
CA SER A 35 9.65 -12.24 -3.41
C SER A 35 9.60 -11.97 -4.92
N GLU A 36 9.32 -10.74 -5.33
CA GLU A 36 9.11 -10.32 -6.71
C GLU A 36 10.25 -9.47 -7.28
N ILE A 37 10.97 -8.73 -6.41
CA ILE A 37 12.02 -7.77 -6.80
C ILE A 37 13.36 -8.47 -7.06
N GLN A 38 14.14 -7.92 -7.99
CA GLN A 38 15.52 -8.31 -8.28
C GLN A 38 16.50 -7.18 -7.92
N ASN A 39 17.78 -7.54 -7.75
CA ASN A 39 18.82 -6.63 -7.23
C ASN A 39 19.03 -5.33 -8.04
N ASN A 40 18.75 -5.33 -9.32
CA ASN A 40 18.99 -4.20 -10.21
C ASN A 40 17.73 -3.40 -10.56
N PHE A 41 16.61 -3.66 -9.88
CA PHE A 41 15.35 -2.97 -10.15
C PHE A 41 15.38 -1.51 -9.73
N GLU A 42 14.65 -0.70 -10.50
CA GLU A 42 14.17 0.62 -10.08
C GLU A 42 12.78 0.46 -9.46
N VAL A 43 12.68 0.70 -8.15
CA VAL A 43 11.47 0.44 -7.35
C VAL A 43 10.89 1.74 -6.82
N LEU A 44 9.59 1.93 -7.01
CA LEU A 44 8.83 3.04 -6.41
C LEU A 44 8.02 2.52 -5.21
N ASP A 45 8.21 3.15 -4.06
CA ASP A 45 7.34 3.07 -2.88
C ASP A 45 6.37 4.25 -2.93
N LEU A 46 5.13 4.00 -3.40
CA LEU A 46 4.10 5.00 -3.66
C LEU A 46 3.17 5.12 -2.44
N GLY A 47 3.13 6.29 -1.82
CA GLY A 47 2.50 6.49 -0.52
C GLY A 47 3.41 5.94 0.59
N CYS A 48 4.69 6.30 0.57
CA CYS A 48 5.73 5.65 1.37
C CYS A 48 5.60 5.88 2.89
N GLY A 49 4.81 6.86 3.33
CA GLY A 49 4.65 7.18 4.75
C GLY A 49 5.99 7.39 5.44
N THR A 50 6.30 6.53 6.41
CA THR A 50 7.59 6.55 7.13
C THR A 50 8.78 6.04 6.31
N GLY A 51 8.57 5.56 5.09
CA GLY A 51 9.59 4.95 4.23
C GLY A 51 10.02 3.54 4.65
N ILE A 52 9.29 2.90 5.58
CA ILE A 52 9.71 1.61 6.16
C ILE A 52 9.79 0.50 5.12
N ILE A 53 8.84 0.45 4.18
CA ILE A 53 8.83 -0.59 3.13
C ILE A 53 10.05 -0.41 2.25
N GLY A 54 10.33 0.80 1.77
CA GLY A 54 11.51 1.11 0.97
C GLY A 54 12.82 0.80 1.70
N VAL A 55 12.95 1.19 2.98
CA VAL A 55 14.12 0.85 3.83
C VAL A 55 14.28 -0.66 3.96
N ALA A 56 13.20 -1.40 4.24
CA ALA A 56 13.23 -2.86 4.40
C ALA A 56 13.62 -3.57 3.11
N ILE A 57 13.11 -3.11 1.96
CA ILE A 57 13.49 -3.63 0.64
C ILE A 57 14.99 -3.40 0.40
N MET A 58 15.50 -2.19 0.58
CA MET A 58 16.91 -1.87 0.35
C MET A 58 17.88 -2.62 1.26
N LYS A 59 17.46 -3.00 2.47
CA LYS A 59 18.27 -3.86 3.35
C LYS A 59 18.42 -5.30 2.82
N ASN A 60 17.54 -5.73 1.91
CA ASN A 60 17.61 -7.06 1.28
C ASN A 60 18.33 -7.06 -0.07
N PHE A 61 18.42 -5.91 -0.76
CA PHE A 61 18.97 -5.77 -2.09
C PHE A 61 20.02 -4.67 -2.17
N SER A 62 21.27 -5.01 -2.46
CA SER A 62 22.41 -4.07 -2.40
C SER A 62 22.57 -3.17 -3.63
N GLN A 63 21.94 -3.51 -4.77
CA GLN A 63 22.10 -2.79 -6.05
C GLN A 63 20.79 -2.18 -6.55
N LEU A 64 19.75 -2.17 -5.70
CA LEU A 64 18.45 -1.63 -6.04
C LEU A 64 18.47 -0.10 -5.99
N LYS A 65 17.75 0.54 -6.91
CA LYS A 65 17.46 1.97 -6.83
C LYS A 65 16.06 2.18 -6.28
N MET A 66 15.98 2.88 -5.16
CA MET A 66 14.73 3.16 -4.47
C MET A 66 14.28 4.60 -4.72
N TYR A 67 13.01 4.71 -5.05
CA TYR A 67 12.27 5.96 -5.20
C TYR A 67 11.08 5.90 -4.24
N CYS A 68 10.77 7.01 -3.57
CA CYS A 68 9.67 7.09 -2.62
C CYS A 68 8.90 8.38 -2.84
N SER A 69 7.57 8.33 -2.72
CA SER A 69 6.77 9.54 -2.71
C SER A 69 5.59 9.45 -1.75
N ASP A 70 5.21 10.59 -1.21
CA ASP A 70 4.03 10.74 -0.37
C ASP A 70 3.40 12.12 -0.57
N LEU A 71 2.10 12.24 -0.31
CA LEU A 71 1.37 13.50 -0.36
C LEU A 71 1.68 14.39 0.85
N ASP A 72 1.97 13.77 2.01
CA ASP A 72 2.17 14.46 3.28
C ASP A 72 3.66 14.81 3.49
N ASP A 73 3.96 16.11 3.60
CA ASP A 73 5.33 16.60 3.80
C ASP A 73 5.97 16.05 5.08
N LYS A 74 5.21 15.79 6.13
CA LYS A 74 5.72 15.21 7.38
C LYS A 74 6.15 13.76 7.17
N SER A 75 5.41 13.01 6.37
CA SER A 75 5.79 11.66 5.94
C SER A 75 7.12 11.69 5.19
N ILE A 76 7.29 12.63 4.25
CA ILE A 76 8.54 12.82 3.50
C ILE A 76 9.72 13.13 4.42
N GLU A 77 9.56 14.02 5.39
CA GLU A 77 10.61 14.35 6.36
C GLU A 77 11.04 13.13 7.18
N ILE A 78 10.05 12.35 7.66
CA ILE A 78 10.31 11.13 8.44
C ILE A 78 10.96 10.05 7.58
N ALA A 79 10.48 9.85 6.35
CA ALA A 79 11.09 8.91 5.42
C ALA A 79 12.56 9.24 5.18
N LYS A 80 12.90 10.50 4.86
CA LYS A 80 14.28 10.96 4.68
C LYS A 80 15.15 10.67 5.91
N LYS A 81 14.62 10.94 7.11
CA LYS A 81 15.32 10.65 8.38
C LYS A 81 15.58 9.15 8.54
N ASN A 82 14.58 8.29 8.26
CA ASN A 82 14.70 6.86 8.42
C ASN A 82 15.71 6.25 7.42
N PHE A 83 15.70 6.70 6.16
CA PHE A 83 16.72 6.29 5.19
C PHE A 83 18.14 6.69 5.64
N LEU A 84 18.30 7.93 6.11
CA LEU A 84 19.59 8.42 6.62
C LEU A 84 20.08 7.61 7.84
N GLN A 85 19.20 7.34 8.80
CA GLN A 85 19.53 6.52 9.99
C GLN A 85 19.96 5.10 9.64
N CYS A 86 19.45 4.58 8.53
CA CYS A 86 19.80 3.26 8.02
C CYS A 86 21.02 3.27 7.07
N ASN A 87 21.67 4.43 6.86
CA ASN A 87 22.74 4.62 5.88
C ASN A 87 22.33 4.20 4.44
N LEU A 88 21.08 4.45 4.07
CA LEU A 88 20.52 4.16 2.75
C LEU A 88 20.25 5.46 2.00
N LYS A 89 20.31 5.39 0.66
CA LYS A 89 20.00 6.53 -0.23
C LYS A 89 18.84 6.18 -1.13
N ALA A 90 17.81 7.02 -1.12
CA ALA A 90 16.66 6.93 -2.03
C ALA A 90 16.35 8.32 -2.60
N ASP A 91 15.67 8.37 -3.75
CA ASP A 91 15.08 9.60 -4.27
C ASP A 91 13.67 9.75 -3.64
N ILE A 92 13.53 10.68 -2.68
CA ILE A 92 12.31 10.85 -1.89
C ILE A 92 11.68 12.21 -2.18
N ARG A 93 10.46 12.19 -2.75
CA ARG A 93 9.77 13.38 -3.24
C ARG A 93 8.38 13.53 -2.65
N GLY A 94 7.94 14.77 -2.40
CA GLY A 94 6.54 15.09 -2.12
C GLY A 94 5.73 15.15 -3.42
N GLY A 95 4.45 14.73 -3.38
CA GLY A 95 3.54 14.84 -4.52
C GLY A 95 2.35 13.90 -4.41
N ASN A 96 1.31 14.21 -5.17
CA ASN A 96 0.10 13.38 -5.21
C ASN A 96 0.30 12.23 -6.19
N LEU A 97 0.25 11.00 -5.67
CA LEU A 97 0.43 9.76 -6.45
C LEU A 97 1.67 9.85 -7.37
N PHE A 98 1.48 9.84 -8.67
CA PHE A 98 2.55 9.80 -9.67
C PHE A 98 3.07 11.18 -10.11
N ASP A 99 2.55 12.29 -9.60
CA ASP A 99 2.87 13.66 -10.09
C ASP A 99 4.38 13.96 -10.12
N SER A 100 5.10 13.48 -9.10
CA SER A 100 6.55 13.68 -8.98
C SER A 100 7.39 12.80 -9.92
N TRP A 101 6.76 11.90 -10.68
CA TRP A 101 7.44 10.87 -11.48
C TRP A 101 7.20 10.98 -12.98
N THR A 102 6.73 12.13 -13.48
CA THR A 102 6.50 12.36 -14.91
C THR A 102 7.74 12.00 -15.72
N GLY A 103 7.58 11.15 -16.75
CA GLY A 103 8.66 10.68 -17.62
C GLY A 103 9.55 9.58 -17.01
N LYS A 104 9.33 9.18 -15.74
CA LYS A 104 10.06 8.10 -15.09
C LYS A 104 9.28 6.77 -15.24
N LYS A 105 10.02 5.67 -15.34
CA LYS A 105 9.46 4.31 -15.35
C LYS A 105 10.18 3.44 -14.34
N PHE A 106 9.44 2.45 -13.80
CA PHE A 106 9.89 1.58 -12.73
C PHE A 106 9.73 0.11 -13.13
N ASP A 107 10.58 -0.74 -12.56
CA ASP A 107 10.46 -2.19 -12.70
C ASP A 107 9.45 -2.75 -11.71
N TYR A 108 9.27 -2.08 -10.59
CA TYR A 108 8.30 -2.47 -9.57
C TYR A 108 7.73 -1.26 -8.85
N ILE A 109 6.42 -1.22 -8.70
CA ILE A 109 5.73 -0.20 -7.92
C ILE A 109 5.04 -0.89 -6.74
N VAL A 110 5.44 -0.55 -5.52
CA VAL A 110 4.73 -0.91 -4.30
C VAL A 110 3.75 0.21 -3.98
N ASN A 111 2.48 -0.11 -3.82
CA ASN A 111 1.47 0.83 -3.36
C ASN A 111 1.04 0.46 -1.93
N ASP A 112 1.16 1.40 -1.00
CA ASP A 112 0.65 1.27 0.38
C ASP A 112 -0.17 2.52 0.81
N VAL A 113 -0.84 3.20 -0.16
CA VAL A 113 -1.75 4.31 0.14
C VAL A 113 -3.02 3.81 0.83
N SER A 114 -3.80 4.75 1.41
CA SER A 114 -5.10 4.42 2.02
C SER A 114 -6.00 3.67 1.03
N GLY A 115 -6.45 2.50 1.41
CA GLY A 115 -7.29 1.61 0.59
C GLY A 115 -8.43 1.00 1.40
N ILE A 116 -9.09 1.79 2.27
CA ILE A 116 -10.30 1.41 3.02
C ILE A 116 -11.35 2.51 2.94
N SER A 117 -12.63 2.16 3.19
CA SER A 117 -13.73 3.14 3.26
C SER A 117 -13.35 4.35 4.11
N SER A 118 -13.54 5.56 3.56
CA SER A 118 -13.21 6.82 4.25
C SER A 118 -13.93 6.96 5.58
N ILE A 119 -15.17 6.45 5.70
CA ILE A 119 -15.93 6.45 6.95
C ILE A 119 -15.23 5.59 8.01
N ILE A 120 -14.69 4.43 7.61
CA ILE A 120 -13.94 3.55 8.51
C ILE A 120 -12.58 4.18 8.83
N ALA A 121 -11.85 4.68 7.83
CA ALA A 121 -10.53 5.29 8.00
C ALA A 121 -10.55 6.43 9.02
N THR A 122 -11.45 7.39 8.84
CA THR A 122 -11.58 8.58 9.70
C THR A 122 -11.90 8.23 11.16
N ASN A 123 -12.59 7.12 11.40
CA ASN A 123 -13.01 6.69 12.74
C ASN A 123 -12.15 5.55 13.30
N SER A 124 -11.06 5.18 12.61
CA SER A 124 -10.17 4.11 13.04
C SER A 124 -8.97 4.65 13.84
N PRO A 125 -8.33 3.81 14.67
CA PRO A 125 -7.11 4.20 15.37
C PRO A 125 -5.86 4.20 14.46
N TRP A 126 -6.01 3.84 13.18
CA TRP A 126 -4.88 3.68 12.25
C TRP A 126 -4.41 5.01 11.64
N TYR A 127 -5.35 5.97 11.48
CA TYR A 127 -5.06 7.26 10.89
C TYR A 127 -5.15 8.33 11.97
N GLY A 128 -4.07 9.08 12.17
CA GLY A 128 -4.11 10.28 13.00
C GLY A 128 -4.94 11.39 12.32
N ASN A 129 -5.40 12.38 13.09
CA ASN A 129 -6.28 13.46 12.61
C ASN A 129 -5.74 14.26 11.41
N SER A 130 -4.45 14.18 11.12
CA SER A 130 -3.79 14.91 10.02
C SER A 130 -3.34 14.02 8.86
N VAL A 131 -3.54 12.70 8.95
CA VAL A 131 -3.09 11.78 7.88
C VAL A 131 -4.14 11.73 6.78
N PRO A 132 -3.79 12.06 5.51
CA PRO A 132 -4.70 11.91 4.39
C PRO A 132 -5.15 10.46 4.25
N CYS A 133 -6.45 10.21 4.32
CA CYS A 133 -6.99 8.85 4.25
C CYS A 133 -8.28 8.73 3.42
N ASP A 134 -8.65 9.77 2.66
CA ASP A 134 -9.86 9.73 1.85
C ASP A 134 -9.67 8.90 0.59
N SER A 135 -10.23 7.71 0.61
CA SER A 135 -10.29 6.77 -0.52
C SER A 135 -11.72 6.54 -1.03
N GLY A 136 -12.64 7.45 -0.69
CA GLY A 136 -14.06 7.37 -1.04
C GLY A 136 -14.88 6.49 -0.09
N GLU A 137 -16.21 6.55 -0.22
CA GLU A 137 -17.14 5.83 0.67
C GLU A 137 -16.89 4.31 0.63
N ASP A 138 -16.59 3.76 -0.57
CA ASP A 138 -16.30 2.34 -0.77
C ASP A 138 -14.81 1.98 -0.66
N GLY A 139 -13.94 2.95 -0.34
CA GLY A 139 -12.50 2.74 -0.10
C GLY A 139 -11.68 2.41 -1.35
N SER A 140 -12.23 2.55 -2.55
CA SER A 140 -11.55 2.10 -3.78
C SER A 140 -10.87 3.21 -4.57
N ASN A 141 -11.23 4.48 -4.37
CA ASN A 141 -10.89 5.57 -5.28
C ASN A 141 -9.39 5.71 -5.56
N LEU A 142 -8.55 5.78 -4.53
CA LEU A 142 -7.11 5.95 -4.71
C LEU A 142 -6.49 4.74 -5.42
N THR A 143 -6.85 3.53 -5.00
CA THR A 143 -6.33 2.30 -5.62
C THR A 143 -6.75 2.20 -7.09
N LEU A 144 -7.98 2.61 -7.44
CA LEU A 144 -8.44 2.62 -8.84
C LEU A 144 -7.66 3.61 -9.70
N LEU A 145 -7.36 4.80 -9.18
CA LEU A 145 -6.51 5.78 -9.88
C LEU A 145 -5.11 5.21 -10.12
N ILE A 146 -4.52 4.61 -9.09
CA ILE A 146 -3.18 4.00 -9.19
C ILE A 146 -3.17 2.87 -10.22
N VAL A 147 -4.15 1.97 -10.18
CA VAL A 147 -4.24 0.84 -11.14
C VAL A 147 -4.32 1.34 -12.57
N LYS A 148 -5.15 2.35 -12.84
CA LYS A 148 -5.33 2.91 -14.19
C LYS A 148 -4.10 3.66 -14.70
N GLU A 149 -3.36 4.33 -13.83
CA GLU A 149 -2.22 5.16 -14.22
C GLU A 149 -0.90 4.42 -14.24
N ALA A 150 -0.75 3.38 -13.41
CA ALA A 150 0.50 2.63 -13.28
C ALA A 150 1.14 2.16 -14.61
N PRO A 151 0.37 1.74 -15.65
CA PRO A 151 0.97 1.38 -16.94
C PRO A 151 1.87 2.44 -17.55
N LYS A 152 1.57 3.73 -17.34
CA LYS A 152 2.38 4.86 -17.83
C LYS A 152 3.75 4.94 -17.16
N TYR A 153 3.86 4.39 -15.92
CA TYR A 153 5.03 4.47 -15.05
C TYR A 153 5.75 3.12 -14.90
N LEU A 154 5.31 2.09 -15.58
CA LEU A 154 5.95 0.78 -15.58
C LEU A 154 6.86 0.58 -16.79
N ASN A 155 8.01 -0.05 -16.59
CA ASN A 155 8.79 -0.65 -17.65
C ASN A 155 8.00 -1.79 -18.31
N LYS A 156 8.41 -2.23 -19.52
CA LYS A 156 7.69 -3.25 -20.31
C LYS A 156 7.37 -4.53 -19.51
N ASN A 157 8.26 -4.95 -18.62
CA ASN A 157 8.08 -6.11 -17.75
C ASN A 157 7.84 -5.74 -16.29
N GLY A 158 7.53 -4.48 -16.05
CA GLY A 158 7.31 -3.98 -14.70
C GLY A 158 6.02 -4.50 -14.07
N ALA A 159 5.92 -4.40 -12.77
CA ALA A 159 4.79 -4.87 -12.00
C ALA A 159 4.28 -3.81 -11.01
N LEU A 160 2.97 -3.78 -10.82
CA LEU A 160 2.29 -3.02 -9.77
C LEU A 160 1.84 -3.97 -8.67
N GLN A 161 2.22 -3.67 -7.43
CA GLN A 161 1.71 -4.33 -6.25
C GLN A 161 0.65 -3.44 -5.57
N ILE A 162 -0.50 -4.03 -5.26
CA ILE A 162 -1.59 -3.34 -4.55
C ILE A 162 -2.10 -4.17 -3.37
N PRO A 163 -2.43 -3.54 -2.23
CA PRO A 163 -3.18 -4.20 -1.17
C PRO A 163 -4.68 -4.22 -1.51
N LEU A 164 -5.33 -5.33 -1.25
CA LEU A 164 -6.78 -5.50 -1.24
C LEU A 164 -7.21 -5.76 0.19
N ILE A 165 -7.79 -4.76 0.82
CA ILE A 165 -8.30 -4.86 2.19
C ILE A 165 -9.81 -5.04 2.12
N SER A 166 -10.36 -6.01 2.84
CA SER A 166 -11.80 -6.32 2.80
C SER A 166 -12.69 -5.19 3.32
N LEU A 167 -12.10 -4.14 3.90
CA LEU A 167 -12.75 -2.89 4.27
C LEU A 167 -12.83 -1.89 3.10
N SER A 168 -12.67 -2.37 1.88
CA SER A 168 -12.88 -1.64 0.63
C SER A 168 -13.62 -2.48 -0.40
N ASN A 169 -14.01 -1.87 -1.53
CA ASN A 169 -14.64 -2.55 -2.65
C ASN A 169 -13.60 -3.30 -3.50
N THR A 170 -13.09 -4.39 -2.95
CA THR A 170 -12.07 -5.22 -3.59
C THR A 170 -12.52 -5.79 -4.94
N LYS A 171 -13.83 -6.07 -5.11
CA LYS A 171 -14.38 -6.57 -6.39
C LYS A 171 -14.23 -5.53 -7.50
N LYS A 172 -14.51 -4.27 -7.20
CA LYS A 172 -14.37 -3.15 -8.14
C LYS A 172 -12.91 -2.93 -8.51
N ILE A 173 -12.01 -3.01 -7.51
CA ILE A 173 -10.55 -2.87 -7.74
C ILE A 173 -10.05 -4.01 -8.64
N ILE A 174 -10.40 -5.27 -8.35
CA ILE A 174 -9.99 -6.43 -9.15
C ILE A 174 -10.50 -6.29 -10.59
N LYS A 175 -11.78 -5.93 -10.78
CA LYS A 175 -12.35 -5.74 -12.12
C LYS A 175 -11.54 -4.75 -12.96
N ILE A 176 -11.19 -3.59 -12.40
CA ILE A 176 -10.40 -2.59 -13.11
C ILE A 176 -8.95 -3.07 -13.32
N ALA A 177 -8.40 -3.81 -12.37
CA ALA A 177 -7.08 -4.41 -12.55
C ALA A 177 -7.07 -5.41 -13.72
N GLU A 178 -8.11 -6.25 -13.86
CA GLU A 178 -8.29 -7.19 -14.98
C GLU A 178 -8.49 -6.51 -16.34
N GLU A 179 -9.09 -5.31 -16.34
CA GLU A 179 -9.21 -4.46 -17.54
C GLU A 179 -7.86 -3.78 -17.91
N THR A 180 -6.96 -3.62 -16.95
CA THR A 180 -5.70 -2.87 -17.11
C THR A 180 -4.47 -3.77 -17.29
N PHE A 181 -4.48 -4.95 -16.68
CA PHE A 181 -3.35 -5.91 -16.67
C PHE A 181 -3.83 -7.30 -17.07
N SER A 182 -3.06 -7.99 -17.92
CA SER A 182 -3.40 -9.34 -18.37
C SER A 182 -2.98 -10.46 -17.39
N GLU A 183 -2.19 -10.15 -16.39
CA GLU A 183 -1.73 -11.09 -15.37
C GLU A 183 -1.90 -10.50 -13.98
N ILE A 184 -2.77 -11.11 -13.17
CA ILE A 184 -3.07 -10.69 -11.81
C ILE A 184 -2.96 -11.89 -10.90
N LYS A 185 -2.16 -11.76 -9.82
CA LYS A 185 -1.94 -12.86 -8.90
C LYS A 185 -1.98 -12.38 -7.45
N ILE A 186 -2.76 -13.06 -6.62
CA ILE A 186 -2.67 -12.91 -5.17
C ILE A 186 -1.42 -13.65 -4.70
N ILE A 187 -0.48 -12.94 -4.10
CA ILE A 187 0.77 -13.51 -3.60
C ILE A 187 0.66 -13.88 -2.13
N LYS A 188 0.04 -13.01 -1.34
CA LYS A 188 -0.15 -13.23 0.10
C LYS A 188 -1.55 -12.83 0.53
N SER A 189 -2.05 -13.52 1.57
CA SER A 189 -3.31 -13.14 2.23
C SER A 189 -3.23 -13.47 3.71
N LYS A 190 -3.87 -12.65 4.53
CA LYS A 190 -4.02 -12.90 5.97
C LYS A 190 -5.37 -12.42 6.46
N ASP A 191 -6.03 -13.26 7.25
CA ASP A 191 -7.23 -12.89 7.98
C ASP A 191 -6.83 -12.28 9.32
N TRP A 192 -7.59 -11.30 9.79
CA TRP A 192 -7.34 -10.62 11.03
C TRP A 192 -8.63 -10.15 11.70
N PHE A 193 -8.63 -10.08 13.02
CA PHE A 193 -9.78 -9.62 13.78
C PHE A 193 -9.85 -8.09 13.78
N LEU A 194 -11.06 -7.55 13.68
CA LEU A 194 -11.30 -6.13 13.90
C LEU A 194 -10.83 -5.73 15.30
N PRO A 195 -10.02 -4.67 15.45
CA PRO A 195 -9.61 -4.16 16.75
C PRO A 195 -10.80 -3.80 17.64
N LYS A 196 -10.67 -4.01 18.96
CA LYS A 196 -11.72 -3.68 19.92
C LYS A 196 -12.13 -2.22 19.88
N GLU A 197 -11.16 -1.34 19.63
CA GLU A 197 -11.35 0.11 19.53
C GLU A 197 -12.28 0.51 18.37
N MET A 198 -12.53 -0.42 17.44
CA MET A 198 -13.42 -0.23 16.28
C MET A 198 -14.79 -0.92 16.45
N GLU A 199 -15.10 -1.47 17.62
CA GLU A 199 -16.39 -2.14 17.84
C GLU A 199 -17.60 -1.21 17.70
N ASN A 200 -17.42 0.08 17.98
CA ASN A 200 -18.42 1.13 17.75
C ASN A 200 -18.76 1.32 16.27
N LEU A 201 -17.90 0.88 15.34
CA LEU A 201 -18.12 0.98 13.90
C LEU A 201 -18.92 -0.20 13.32
N LYS A 202 -19.26 -1.21 14.12
CA LYS A 202 -19.99 -2.41 13.63
C LYS A 202 -21.23 -2.05 12.82
N LYS A 203 -22.09 -1.17 13.33
CA LYS A 203 -23.33 -0.75 12.63
C LYS A 203 -22.99 -0.17 11.25
N THR A 204 -22.07 0.76 11.18
CA THR A 204 -21.61 1.38 9.93
C THR A 204 -21.02 0.34 8.97
N MET A 205 -20.25 -0.61 9.49
CA MET A 205 -19.68 -1.70 8.68
C MET A 205 -20.76 -2.60 8.07
N TYR A 206 -21.84 -2.92 8.80
CA TYR A 206 -22.97 -3.67 8.24
C TYR A 206 -23.70 -2.87 7.16
N GLU A 207 -23.89 -1.56 7.34
CA GLU A 207 -24.47 -0.67 6.34
C GLU A 207 -23.63 -0.64 5.06
N LEU A 208 -22.29 -0.49 5.18
CA LEU A 208 -21.37 -0.53 4.04
C LEU A 208 -21.36 -1.91 3.35
N LYS A 209 -21.42 -2.99 4.14
CA LYS A 209 -21.50 -4.36 3.61
C LYS A 209 -22.78 -4.59 2.83
N SER A 210 -23.94 -4.09 3.30
CA SER A 210 -25.22 -4.20 2.59
C SER A 210 -25.22 -3.47 1.23
N LYS A 211 -24.41 -2.42 1.09
CA LYS A 211 -24.14 -1.70 -0.17
C LYS A 211 -23.10 -2.39 -1.06
N ASN A 212 -22.51 -3.52 -0.64
CA ASN A 212 -21.37 -4.18 -1.28
C ASN A 212 -20.11 -3.32 -1.38
N TYR A 213 -19.91 -2.35 -0.50
CA TYR A 213 -18.73 -1.49 -0.47
C TYR A 213 -17.56 -2.15 0.26
N ILE A 214 -17.86 -2.99 1.26
CA ILE A 214 -16.88 -3.76 2.02
C ILE A 214 -17.35 -5.21 2.18
N ASN A 215 -16.44 -6.07 2.62
CA ASN A 215 -16.77 -7.44 2.98
C ASN A 215 -16.06 -7.86 4.27
N PHE A 216 -16.69 -8.73 5.06
CA PHE A 216 -16.10 -9.35 6.24
C PHE A 216 -16.90 -10.60 6.63
N GLU A 217 -16.27 -11.49 7.38
CA GLU A 217 -16.94 -12.59 8.04
C GLU A 217 -17.21 -12.24 9.51
N GLU A 218 -18.18 -12.88 10.12
CA GLU A 218 -18.39 -12.84 11.55
C GLU A 218 -18.40 -14.26 12.11
N LYS A 219 -17.55 -14.50 13.12
CA LYS A 219 -17.48 -15.77 13.83
C LYS A 219 -17.39 -15.50 15.34
N PHE A 220 -18.27 -16.13 16.11
CA PHE A 220 -18.32 -15.98 17.59
C PHE A 220 -18.43 -14.51 18.03
N GLY A 221 -19.24 -13.71 17.33
CA GLY A 221 -19.44 -12.28 17.63
C GLY A 221 -18.26 -11.36 17.27
N LYS A 222 -17.21 -11.89 16.63
CA LYS A 222 -16.04 -11.13 16.19
C LYS A 222 -16.03 -10.96 14.67
N ILE A 223 -15.77 -9.75 14.22
CA ILE A 223 -15.58 -9.45 12.80
C ILE A 223 -14.18 -9.89 12.38
N ILE A 224 -14.12 -10.63 11.28
CA ILE A 224 -12.89 -11.09 10.63
C ILE A 224 -12.77 -10.38 9.29
N CYS A 225 -11.71 -9.60 9.14
CA CYS A 225 -11.32 -8.92 7.92
C CYS A 225 -10.19 -9.68 7.23
N LYS A 226 -9.96 -9.36 5.96
CA LYS A 226 -8.88 -9.95 5.17
C LYS A 226 -8.06 -8.85 4.50
N THR A 227 -6.75 -9.03 4.49
CA THR A 227 -5.83 -8.30 3.64
C THR A 227 -5.17 -9.27 2.69
N SER A 228 -5.18 -8.94 1.40
CA SER A 228 -4.46 -9.69 0.35
C SER A 228 -3.54 -8.74 -0.39
N ILE A 229 -2.35 -9.19 -0.77
CA ILE A 229 -1.46 -8.45 -1.63
C ILE A 229 -1.49 -9.08 -3.01
N VAL A 230 -1.79 -8.24 -4.00
CA VAL A 230 -1.93 -8.62 -5.40
C VAL A 230 -0.80 -7.99 -6.20
N VAL A 231 -0.23 -8.76 -7.13
CA VAL A 231 0.73 -8.27 -8.11
C VAL A 231 0.11 -8.34 -9.50
N CYS A 232 0.11 -7.19 -10.18
CA CYS A 232 -0.41 -6.98 -11.52
C CYS A 232 0.76 -6.80 -12.49
N LYS A 233 0.80 -7.60 -13.56
CA LYS A 233 1.86 -7.59 -14.57
C LYS A 233 1.26 -7.49 -15.98
N LYS A 234 2.12 -7.19 -16.95
CA LYS A 234 1.74 -7.14 -18.37
C LYS A 234 0.58 -6.15 -18.60
N PRO A 235 0.83 -4.84 -18.51
CA PRO A 235 -0.18 -3.84 -18.84
C PRO A 235 -0.81 -4.11 -20.22
N ILE A 236 -2.12 -4.01 -20.32
CA ILE A 236 -2.84 -4.08 -21.60
C ILE A 236 -2.66 -2.72 -22.28
N ILE A 237 -1.91 -2.73 -23.39
CA ILE A 237 -1.69 -1.50 -24.16
C ILE A 237 -2.94 -1.31 -25.03
N THR A 238 -3.79 -0.36 -24.66
CA THR A 238 -4.80 0.17 -25.59
C THR A 238 -4.06 1.15 -26.51
N ASN A 239 -3.98 0.81 -27.81
CA ASN A 239 -3.55 1.77 -28.82
C ASN A 239 -4.69 2.81 -28.95
N ASP A 240 -4.57 3.93 -28.23
CA ASP A 240 -5.32 5.15 -28.52
C ASP A 240 -4.63 5.96 -29.62
#